data_dd21d336cbe95c682fec66604229be29
#
_entry.id   dd21d336cbe95c682fec66604229be29
#
_cell.length_a   1.000
_cell.length_b   1.000
_cell.length_c   1.000
_cell.angle_alpha   90.00
_cell.angle_beta   90.00
_cell.angle_gamma   90.00
#
_symmetry.space_group_name_H-M   'P 1'
#
loop_
_entity.id
_entity.type
_entity.pdbx_description
1 polymer ?
#
loop_
_entity_poly.entity_id
_entity_poly.type
_entity_poly.pdbx_seq_one_letter_code
_entity_poly.pdbx_strand_id
1 'polypeptide(L)'
;EPAIDEMAYRCGQDPLAFRLANMPDKDPGTGQPFASHDLADCLREGAEKFGWQNREAKPGSQNRGRQLIGYGVASTIRINILQPSKTRIRLSAAGTLTAWADMTDIGTGTYTILTQIAAETMGLPAGRVHIELGDSRFPQSSGSGGSFGAASSGSALQDACERMRTKLLEIATEQGLISEEPTENARFGDGRMIVGDTSLSFTELLHKTGEAYLEADGEVEPGDDHDNYSQHSYGAQFAEVHVDRDTGEVRVQRLLGVFSAGR
;
A
#
# COMPACT_ATOMS: atom_id res chain seq x y z
N GLU A 1 -22.43 0.46 9.52
CA GLU A 1 -22.92 -0.67 8.75
C GLU A 1 -24.24 -1.22 9.32
N PRO A 2 -24.41 -1.60 10.61
CA PRO A 2 -25.71 -2.08 11.11
C PRO A 2 -26.87 -1.10 10.92
N ALA A 3 -26.64 0.22 11.08
CA ALA A 3 -27.67 1.22 10.84
C ALA A 3 -28.13 1.27 9.37
N ILE A 4 -27.22 0.97 8.41
CA ILE A 4 -27.58 0.86 6.99
C ILE A 4 -28.48 -0.35 6.77
N ASP A 5 -28.19 -1.47 7.41
CA ASP A 5 -29.03 -2.67 7.34
C ASP A 5 -30.44 -2.44 7.93
N GLU A 6 -30.53 -1.79 9.10
CA GLU A 6 -31.81 -1.42 9.69
C GLU A 6 -32.60 -0.48 8.78
N MET A 7 -31.95 0.49 8.14
CA MET A 7 -32.61 1.37 7.19
C MET A 7 -33.12 0.62 5.97
N ALA A 8 -32.31 -0.30 5.41
CA ALA A 8 -32.73 -1.15 4.31
C ALA A 8 -33.98 -1.95 4.65
N TYR A 9 -34.01 -2.58 5.82
CA TYR A 9 -35.21 -3.32 6.29
C TYR A 9 -36.45 -2.43 6.47
N ARG A 10 -36.28 -1.23 7.02
CA ARG A 10 -37.38 -0.26 7.14
C ARG A 10 -37.92 0.21 5.79
N CYS A 11 -37.07 0.27 4.79
CA CYS A 11 -37.43 0.59 3.41
C CYS A 11 -37.95 -0.62 2.62
N GLY A 12 -37.97 -1.81 3.22
CA GLY A 12 -38.40 -3.04 2.54
C GLY A 12 -37.39 -3.48 1.46
N GLN A 13 -36.15 -3.12 1.60
CA GLN A 13 -35.07 -3.41 0.63
C GLN A 13 -34.05 -4.43 1.17
N ASP A 14 -33.41 -5.13 0.27
CA ASP A 14 -32.27 -5.95 0.57
C ASP A 14 -31.07 -5.05 0.99
N PRO A 15 -30.31 -5.38 2.05
CA PRO A 15 -29.18 -4.58 2.51
C PRO A 15 -28.09 -4.33 1.45
N LEU A 16 -27.84 -5.29 0.57
CA LEU A 16 -26.90 -5.13 -0.55
C LEU A 16 -27.50 -4.20 -1.61
N ALA A 17 -28.75 -4.43 -2.02
CA ALA A 17 -29.43 -3.58 -2.98
C ALA A 17 -29.56 -2.13 -2.49
N PHE A 18 -29.83 -1.93 -1.20
CA PHE A 18 -29.89 -0.61 -0.59
C PHE A 18 -28.55 0.12 -0.69
N ARG A 19 -27.41 -0.55 -0.43
CA ARG A 19 -26.07 0.04 -0.59
C ARG A 19 -25.80 0.42 -2.03
N LEU A 20 -26.09 -0.47 -2.97
CA LEU A 20 -25.88 -0.21 -4.41
C LEU A 20 -26.75 0.96 -4.92
N ALA A 21 -27.98 1.09 -4.44
CA ALA A 21 -28.91 2.16 -4.84
C ALA A 21 -28.51 3.54 -4.27
N ASN A 22 -27.75 3.58 -3.20
CA ASN A 22 -27.35 4.81 -2.52
C ASN A 22 -25.87 5.18 -2.74
N MET A 23 -25.24 4.60 -3.76
CA MET A 23 -23.86 4.98 -4.11
C MET A 23 -23.83 6.36 -4.76
N PRO A 24 -22.98 7.27 -4.26
CA PRO A 24 -22.82 8.58 -4.86
C PRO A 24 -21.91 8.51 -6.11
N ASP A 25 -22.20 9.34 -7.12
CA ASP A 25 -21.33 9.48 -8.29
C ASP A 25 -20.06 10.29 -8.03
N LYS A 26 -20.08 11.09 -6.96
CA LYS A 26 -18.97 11.94 -6.51
C LYS A 26 -18.84 11.84 -5.00
N ASP A 27 -17.67 12.14 -4.50
CA ASP A 27 -17.45 12.24 -3.05
C ASP A 27 -18.37 13.30 -2.43
N PRO A 28 -19.30 12.92 -1.56
CA PRO A 28 -20.24 13.85 -0.96
C PRO A 28 -19.58 14.84 0.02
N GLY A 29 -18.37 14.55 0.50
CA GLY A 29 -17.62 15.43 1.41
C GLY A 29 -16.90 16.55 0.69
N THR A 30 -16.31 16.26 -0.46
CA THR A 30 -15.50 17.21 -1.23
C THR A 30 -16.18 17.71 -2.51
N GLY A 31 -17.13 16.95 -3.04
CA GLY A 31 -17.76 17.20 -4.35
C GLY A 31 -16.88 16.79 -5.54
N GLN A 32 -15.69 16.27 -5.29
CA GLN A 32 -14.76 15.81 -6.33
C GLN A 32 -15.22 14.50 -6.95
N PRO A 33 -14.89 14.25 -8.23
CA PRO A 33 -15.06 12.93 -8.83
C PRO A 33 -14.12 11.92 -8.14
N PHE A 34 -14.53 10.68 -8.06
CA PHE A 34 -13.65 9.61 -7.59
C PHE A 34 -12.59 9.29 -8.65
N ALA A 35 -11.35 9.04 -8.22
CA ALA A 35 -10.28 8.57 -9.11
C ALA A 35 -10.56 7.14 -9.63
N SER A 36 -11.12 6.29 -8.77
CA SER A 36 -11.74 5.00 -9.09
C SER A 36 -13.02 4.87 -8.27
N HIS A 37 -13.96 4.02 -8.66
CA HIS A 37 -15.23 3.84 -7.94
C HIS A 37 -15.66 2.37 -7.93
N ASP A 38 -14.80 1.53 -7.37
CA ASP A 38 -14.90 0.07 -7.47
C ASP A 38 -15.75 -0.56 -6.35
N LEU A 39 -16.36 0.24 -5.45
CA LEU A 39 -17.14 -0.29 -4.33
C LEU A 39 -18.33 -1.12 -4.79
N ALA A 40 -19.01 -0.66 -5.86
CA ALA A 40 -20.13 -1.41 -6.44
C ALA A 40 -19.71 -2.78 -6.95
N ASP A 41 -18.54 -2.87 -7.57
CA ASP A 41 -18.02 -4.12 -8.11
C ASP A 41 -17.54 -5.04 -6.99
N CYS A 42 -16.88 -4.51 -5.95
CA CYS A 42 -16.56 -5.26 -4.75
C CYS A 42 -17.83 -5.89 -4.11
N LEU A 43 -18.92 -5.13 -4.02
CA LEU A 43 -20.18 -5.61 -3.46
C LEU A 43 -20.84 -6.66 -4.34
N ARG A 44 -20.90 -6.48 -5.66
CA ARG A 44 -21.50 -7.44 -6.61
C ARG A 44 -20.71 -8.74 -6.67
N GLU A 45 -19.40 -8.66 -6.87
CA GLU A 45 -18.51 -9.81 -6.93
C GLU A 45 -18.50 -10.59 -5.60
N GLY A 46 -18.44 -9.87 -4.49
CA GLY A 46 -18.51 -10.46 -3.16
C GLY A 46 -19.82 -11.19 -2.91
N ALA A 47 -20.94 -10.60 -3.29
CA ALA A 47 -22.26 -11.21 -3.16
C ALA A 47 -22.42 -12.49 -3.97
N GLU A 48 -21.91 -12.49 -5.21
CA GLU A 48 -21.92 -13.67 -6.07
C GLU A 48 -21.07 -14.79 -5.47
N LYS A 49 -19.81 -14.52 -5.14
CA LYS A 49 -18.87 -15.50 -4.56
C LYS A 49 -19.32 -16.03 -3.20
N PHE A 50 -19.94 -15.18 -2.40
CA PHE A 50 -20.45 -15.57 -1.09
C PHE A 50 -21.76 -16.37 -1.17
N GLY A 51 -22.52 -16.21 -2.25
CA GLY A 51 -23.86 -16.78 -2.39
C GLY A 51 -24.91 -16.02 -1.57
N TRP A 52 -24.86 -14.69 -1.59
CA TRP A 52 -25.75 -13.79 -0.86
C TRP A 52 -27.23 -14.07 -1.12
N GLN A 53 -27.57 -14.49 -2.33
CA GLN A 53 -28.92 -14.86 -2.74
C GLN A 53 -29.50 -16.06 -2.00
N ASN A 54 -28.68 -16.88 -1.34
CA ASN A 54 -29.11 -18.07 -0.60
C ASN A 54 -29.57 -17.76 0.82
N ARG A 55 -29.51 -16.51 1.26
CA ARG A 55 -29.95 -16.09 2.58
C ARG A 55 -31.47 -15.91 2.62
N GLU A 56 -32.04 -16.21 3.78
CA GLU A 56 -33.43 -15.80 4.07
C GLU A 56 -33.47 -14.29 4.38
N ALA A 57 -34.37 -13.57 3.70
CA ALA A 57 -34.44 -12.11 3.84
C ALA A 57 -34.84 -11.66 5.25
N LYS A 58 -35.66 -12.46 5.93
CA LYS A 58 -36.16 -12.15 7.29
C LYS A 58 -35.11 -12.58 8.33
N PRO A 59 -34.57 -11.66 9.14
CA PRO A 59 -33.66 -12.02 10.22
C PRO A 59 -34.24 -13.07 11.16
N GLY A 60 -33.43 -14.08 11.53
CA GLY A 60 -33.85 -15.15 12.45
C GLY A 60 -34.76 -16.24 11.86
N SER A 61 -35.09 -16.17 10.55
CA SER A 61 -35.93 -17.21 9.91
C SER A 61 -35.11 -18.43 9.46
N GLN A 62 -33.87 -18.21 9.06
CA GLN A 62 -32.99 -19.30 8.60
C GLN A 62 -32.35 -20.02 9.78
N ASN A 63 -32.55 -21.35 9.83
CA ASN A 63 -32.06 -22.16 10.94
C ASN A 63 -31.64 -23.57 10.51
N ARG A 64 -30.76 -24.18 11.31
CA ARG A 64 -30.39 -25.59 11.23
C ARG A 64 -30.44 -26.19 12.62
N GLY A 65 -31.55 -26.87 12.93
CA GLY A 65 -31.83 -27.36 14.27
C GLY A 65 -31.94 -26.18 15.26
N ARG A 66 -31.11 -26.15 16.28
CA ARG A 66 -31.07 -25.05 17.26
C ARG A 66 -30.22 -23.83 16.85
N GLN A 67 -29.46 -23.96 15.75
CA GLN A 67 -28.66 -22.86 15.26
C GLN A 67 -29.46 -21.92 14.36
N LEU A 68 -29.50 -20.65 14.70
CA LEU A 68 -29.96 -19.56 13.84
C LEU A 68 -28.82 -19.14 12.93
N ILE A 69 -29.10 -18.97 11.63
CA ILE A 69 -28.10 -18.61 10.63
C ILE A 69 -28.34 -17.16 10.22
N GLY A 70 -27.32 -16.33 10.35
CA GLY A 70 -27.32 -14.93 9.95
C GLY A 70 -26.28 -14.66 8.87
N TYR A 71 -26.63 -13.79 7.93
CA TYR A 71 -25.73 -13.26 6.90
C TYR A 71 -25.60 -11.76 7.08
N GLY A 72 -24.39 -11.26 6.96
CA GLY A 72 -24.10 -9.83 7.02
C GLY A 72 -23.26 -9.39 5.83
N VAL A 73 -23.45 -8.13 5.41
CA VAL A 73 -22.63 -7.43 4.43
C VAL A 73 -22.20 -6.11 5.00
N ALA A 74 -20.93 -5.75 4.76
CA ALA A 74 -20.38 -4.46 5.12
C ALA A 74 -19.58 -3.90 3.94
N SER A 75 -19.67 -2.58 3.74
CA SER A 75 -18.85 -1.85 2.81
C SER A 75 -17.76 -1.09 3.55
N THR A 76 -16.63 -0.90 2.91
CA THR A 76 -15.56 -0.06 3.43
C THR A 76 -15.02 0.86 2.35
N ILE A 77 -14.70 2.06 2.75
CA ILE A 77 -14.01 3.06 1.95
C ILE A 77 -12.91 3.64 2.81
N ARG A 78 -11.71 3.75 2.25
CA ARG A 78 -10.56 4.33 2.93
C ARG A 78 -9.89 5.34 2.03
N ILE A 79 -9.80 6.58 2.50
CA ILE A 79 -9.08 7.63 1.78
C ILE A 79 -7.59 7.25 1.64
N ASN A 80 -7.05 7.42 0.44
CA ASN A 80 -5.64 7.27 0.14
C ASN A 80 -5.00 8.65 0.24
N ILE A 81 -4.12 8.80 1.23
CA ILE A 81 -3.45 10.08 1.50
C ILE A 81 -1.98 9.93 1.10
N LEU A 82 -1.49 10.87 0.31
CA LEU A 82 -0.06 11.12 0.12
C LEU A 82 0.28 12.43 0.85
N GLN A 83 1.32 12.40 1.67
CA GLN A 83 1.83 13.56 2.39
C GLN A 83 3.25 13.90 1.94
N PRO A 84 3.64 15.16 1.90
CA PRO A 84 5.03 15.54 1.65
C PRO A 84 5.99 14.75 2.52
N SER A 85 7.02 14.20 1.92
CA SER A 85 8.01 13.39 2.64
C SER A 85 9.37 13.46 1.98
N LYS A 86 10.42 13.44 2.79
CA LYS A 86 11.82 13.42 2.36
C LYS A 86 12.56 12.28 3.02
N THR A 87 13.54 11.75 2.30
CA THR A 87 14.43 10.69 2.79
C THR A 87 15.83 10.95 2.28
N ARG A 88 16.83 10.69 3.10
CA ARG A 88 18.25 10.63 2.68
C ARG A 88 18.74 9.21 2.72
N ILE A 89 19.54 8.81 1.74
CA ILE A 89 20.21 7.53 1.74
C ILE A 89 21.72 7.69 1.57
N ARG A 90 22.46 6.75 2.12
CA ARG A 90 23.91 6.62 1.94
C ARG A 90 24.25 5.19 1.57
N LEU A 91 24.96 5.03 0.46
CA LEU A 91 25.57 3.77 0.04
C LEU A 91 27.07 3.83 0.38
N SER A 92 27.52 2.96 1.27
CA SER A 92 28.92 2.88 1.70
C SER A 92 29.78 2.06 0.72
N ALA A 93 31.10 2.26 0.75
CA ALA A 93 32.05 1.43 0.00
C ALA A 93 32.01 -0.06 0.40
N ALA A 94 31.46 -0.39 1.57
CA ALA A 94 31.20 -1.78 1.97
C ALA A 94 29.95 -2.39 1.34
N GLY A 95 29.18 -1.63 0.53
CA GLY A 95 27.95 -2.06 -0.13
C GLY A 95 26.75 -2.15 0.82
N THR A 96 26.75 -1.36 1.88
CA THR A 96 25.64 -1.22 2.82
C THR A 96 24.89 0.08 2.55
N LEU A 97 23.59 0.02 2.48
CA LEU A 97 22.71 1.19 2.33
C LEU A 97 22.14 1.56 3.70
N THR A 98 22.22 2.83 4.08
CA THR A 98 21.53 3.39 5.23
C THR A 98 20.55 4.45 4.75
N ALA A 99 19.33 4.45 5.27
CA ALA A 99 18.30 5.46 4.97
C ALA A 99 17.81 6.13 6.24
N TRP A 100 17.53 7.42 6.18
CA TRP A 100 17.10 8.27 7.28
C TRP A 100 15.81 9.02 6.94
N ALA A 101 14.85 8.97 7.87
CA ALA A 101 13.62 9.78 7.84
C ALA A 101 13.14 10.05 9.26
N ASP A 102 12.53 11.19 9.51
CA ASP A 102 12.10 11.58 10.87
C ASP A 102 10.79 10.93 11.34
N MET A 103 10.13 10.12 10.48
CA MET A 103 8.92 9.39 10.87
C MET A 103 9.19 8.35 11.97
N THR A 104 8.12 7.91 12.63
CA THR A 104 8.20 6.88 13.67
C THR A 104 7.49 5.59 13.25
N ASP A 105 8.02 4.44 13.67
CA ASP A 105 7.30 3.17 13.61
C ASP A 105 6.43 3.03 14.86
N ILE A 106 5.11 3.05 14.67
CA ILE A 106 4.12 2.90 15.74
C ILE A 106 3.64 1.43 15.91
N GLY A 107 4.45 0.48 15.46
CA GLY A 107 4.12 -0.95 15.44
C GLY A 107 3.52 -1.44 14.12
N THR A 108 3.56 -0.61 13.06
CA THR A 108 3.03 -0.92 11.72
C THR A 108 4.01 -1.65 10.81
N GLY A 109 5.25 -1.90 11.29
CA GLY A 109 6.29 -2.58 10.51
C GLY A 109 7.00 -1.66 9.52
N THR A 110 7.07 -0.37 9.81
CA THR A 110 7.68 0.65 8.93
C THR A 110 9.13 0.33 8.60
N TYR A 111 9.93 -0.10 9.57
CA TYR A 111 11.31 -0.55 9.32
C TYR A 111 11.36 -1.66 8.26
N THR A 112 10.46 -2.63 8.36
CA THR A 112 10.43 -3.77 7.43
C THR A 112 10.06 -3.33 6.01
N ILE A 113 8.99 -2.56 5.84
CA ILE A 113 8.53 -2.15 4.50
C ILE A 113 9.53 -1.21 3.82
N LEU A 114 10.13 -0.26 4.54
CA LEU A 114 11.16 0.62 3.99
C LEU A 114 12.43 -0.16 3.62
N THR A 115 12.82 -1.15 4.44
CA THR A 115 13.92 -2.06 4.09
C THR A 115 13.63 -2.81 2.79
N GLN A 116 12.42 -3.33 2.61
CA GLN A 116 12.01 -4.03 1.39
C GLN A 116 12.03 -3.12 0.17
N ILE A 117 11.46 -1.92 0.26
CA ILE A 117 11.45 -0.93 -0.83
C ILE A 117 12.88 -0.59 -1.27
N ALA A 118 13.74 -0.25 -0.31
CA ALA A 118 15.13 0.10 -0.63
C ALA A 118 15.93 -1.09 -1.19
N ALA A 119 15.75 -2.28 -0.61
CA ALA A 119 16.40 -3.50 -1.06
C ALA A 119 16.00 -3.85 -2.50
N GLU A 120 14.70 -3.83 -2.80
CA GLU A 120 14.17 -4.11 -4.13
C GLU A 120 14.62 -3.08 -5.16
N THR A 121 14.46 -1.78 -4.85
CA THR A 121 14.83 -0.70 -5.77
C THR A 121 16.32 -0.70 -6.07
N MET A 122 17.17 -0.90 -5.08
CA MET A 122 18.63 -0.93 -5.25
C MET A 122 19.19 -2.28 -5.71
N GLY A 123 18.38 -3.33 -5.71
CA GLY A 123 18.85 -4.69 -5.96
C GLY A 123 19.83 -5.17 -4.89
N LEU A 124 19.59 -4.85 -3.62
CA LEU A 124 20.41 -5.25 -2.48
C LEU A 124 19.71 -6.37 -1.68
N PRO A 125 20.47 -7.30 -1.08
CA PRO A 125 19.90 -8.15 -0.04
C PRO A 125 19.39 -7.29 1.13
N ALA A 126 18.20 -7.62 1.68
CA ALA A 126 17.61 -6.85 2.80
C ALA A 126 18.56 -6.70 4.00
N GLY A 127 19.40 -7.70 4.28
CA GLY A 127 20.39 -7.64 5.36
C GLY A 127 21.53 -6.61 5.15
N ARG A 128 21.59 -5.97 3.97
CA ARG A 128 22.51 -4.86 3.69
C ARG A 128 21.84 -3.49 3.68
N VAL A 129 20.57 -3.42 4.07
CA VAL A 129 19.80 -2.18 4.20
C VAL A 129 19.53 -1.90 5.67
N HIS A 130 19.86 -0.71 6.13
CA HIS A 130 19.61 -0.21 7.48
C HIS A 130 18.69 1.01 7.40
N ILE A 131 17.58 0.96 8.11
CA ILE A 131 16.63 2.07 8.20
C ILE A 131 16.75 2.69 9.58
N GLU A 132 16.91 4.00 9.64
CA GLU A 132 16.97 4.77 10.87
C GLU A 132 15.84 5.79 10.88
N LEU A 133 14.99 5.74 11.91
CA LEU A 133 13.77 6.55 12.03
C LEU A 133 13.73 7.28 13.37
N GLY A 134 12.93 8.35 13.43
CA GLY A 134 12.53 8.98 14.68
C GLY A 134 13.53 9.95 15.29
N ASP A 135 14.51 10.41 14.54
CA ASP A 135 15.42 11.48 14.98
C ASP A 135 15.07 12.79 14.24
N SER A 136 14.84 13.87 14.99
CA SER A 136 14.48 15.19 14.43
C SER A 136 15.59 15.85 13.61
N ARG A 137 16.79 15.25 13.54
CA ARG A 137 17.88 15.69 12.67
C ARG A 137 17.77 15.07 11.27
N PHE A 138 16.94 14.04 11.11
CA PHE A 138 16.71 13.39 9.83
C PHE A 138 15.82 14.25 8.92
N PRO A 139 15.80 13.98 7.59
CA PRO A 139 14.91 14.69 6.69
C PRO A 139 13.46 14.58 7.12
N GLN A 140 12.73 15.70 7.01
CA GLN A 140 11.32 15.75 7.37
C GLN A 140 10.51 14.80 6.48
N SER A 141 9.76 13.93 7.11
CA SER A 141 8.88 12.97 6.45
C SER A 141 7.40 13.22 6.79
N SER A 142 6.53 12.39 6.24
CA SER A 142 5.09 12.50 6.43
C SER A 142 4.62 12.30 7.89
N GLY A 143 5.47 11.77 8.76
CA GLY A 143 5.08 11.29 10.08
C GLY A 143 4.30 9.97 10.01
N SER A 144 3.65 9.58 11.13
CA SER A 144 2.96 8.31 11.28
C SER A 144 1.51 8.51 11.68
N GLY A 145 0.58 8.21 10.78
CA GLY A 145 -0.86 8.37 10.99
C GLY A 145 -1.63 8.06 9.71
N GLY A 146 -2.97 8.10 9.76
CA GLY A 146 -3.84 8.08 8.58
C GLY A 146 -3.59 7.01 7.51
N SER A 147 -2.73 6.01 7.76
CA SER A 147 -2.27 5.00 6.80
C SER A 147 -1.49 5.57 5.60
N PHE A 148 -0.89 6.73 5.72
CA PHE A 148 -0.15 7.39 4.64
C PHE A 148 1.37 7.16 4.69
N GLY A 149 1.92 6.63 5.80
CA GLY A 149 3.37 6.52 5.99
C GLY A 149 4.06 5.65 4.92
N ALA A 150 3.49 4.50 4.57
CA ALA A 150 4.05 3.62 3.54
C ALA A 150 4.06 4.29 2.16
N ALA A 151 2.96 4.93 1.76
CA ALA A 151 2.87 5.62 0.48
C ALA A 151 3.81 6.83 0.42
N SER A 152 3.85 7.64 1.48
CA SER A 152 4.61 8.89 1.48
C SER A 152 6.11 8.64 1.67
N SER A 153 6.51 8.07 2.81
CA SER A 153 7.93 7.83 3.09
C SER A 153 8.53 6.74 2.21
N GLY A 154 7.72 5.75 1.80
CA GLY A 154 8.15 4.72 0.85
C GLY A 154 8.44 5.31 -0.53
N SER A 155 7.61 6.21 -1.05
CA SER A 155 7.84 6.87 -2.34
C SER A 155 9.06 7.81 -2.29
N ALA A 156 9.24 8.58 -1.19
CA ALA A 156 10.43 9.41 -1.03
C ALA A 156 11.71 8.55 -0.98
N LEU A 157 11.66 7.40 -0.31
CA LEU A 157 12.78 6.45 -0.28
C LEU A 157 13.05 5.84 -1.65
N GLN A 158 12.01 5.49 -2.39
CA GLN A 158 12.15 4.98 -3.75
C GLN A 158 12.80 6.02 -4.66
N ASP A 159 12.36 7.30 -4.62
CA ASP A 159 12.96 8.39 -5.38
C ASP A 159 14.46 8.55 -5.03
N ALA A 160 14.82 8.52 -3.74
CA ALA A 160 16.22 8.55 -3.32
C ALA A 160 17.04 7.39 -3.92
N CYS A 161 16.48 6.18 -3.91
CA CYS A 161 17.12 4.99 -4.48
C CYS A 161 17.27 5.09 -6.01
N GLU A 162 16.28 5.60 -6.71
CA GLU A 162 16.33 5.81 -8.16
C GLU A 162 17.38 6.86 -8.53
N ARG A 163 17.47 7.97 -7.79
CA ARG A 163 18.55 8.97 -7.93
C ARG A 163 19.92 8.38 -7.63
N MET A 164 20.03 7.50 -6.65
CA MET A 164 21.28 6.80 -6.37
C MET A 164 21.68 5.88 -7.53
N ARG A 165 20.73 5.15 -8.12
CA ARG A 165 20.98 4.32 -9.31
C ARG A 165 21.49 5.15 -10.48
N THR A 166 20.87 6.30 -10.76
CA THR A 166 21.31 7.24 -11.79
C THR A 166 22.73 7.71 -11.52
N LYS A 167 23.02 8.13 -10.29
CA LYS A 167 24.37 8.58 -9.88
C LYS A 167 25.44 7.48 -10.04
N LEU A 168 25.11 6.23 -9.72
CA LEU A 168 26.02 5.10 -9.93
C LEU A 168 26.33 4.87 -11.41
N LEU A 169 25.32 5.00 -12.28
CA LEU A 169 25.50 4.88 -13.74
C LEU A 169 26.33 6.03 -14.31
N GLU A 170 26.06 7.26 -13.89
CA GLU A 170 26.84 8.45 -14.29
C GLU A 170 28.33 8.28 -13.93
N ILE A 171 28.63 7.94 -12.68
CA ILE A 171 29.99 7.71 -12.22
C ILE A 171 30.65 6.58 -13.00
N ALA A 172 29.95 5.47 -13.26
CA ALA A 172 30.53 4.35 -14.00
C ALA A 172 30.83 4.72 -15.46
N THR A 173 29.99 5.55 -16.08
CA THR A 173 30.23 6.08 -17.45
C THR A 173 31.40 7.04 -17.48
N GLU A 174 31.47 8.01 -16.56
CA GLU A 174 32.54 8.98 -16.45
C GLU A 174 33.92 8.30 -16.23
N GLN A 175 33.95 7.19 -15.50
CA GLN A 175 35.15 6.39 -15.28
C GLN A 175 35.46 5.43 -16.43
N GLY A 176 34.67 5.43 -17.52
CA GLY A 176 34.84 4.52 -18.66
C GLY A 176 34.67 3.03 -18.31
N LEU A 177 33.91 2.73 -17.23
CA LEU A 177 33.69 1.37 -16.76
C LEU A 177 32.49 0.69 -17.43
N ILE A 178 31.61 1.49 -18.01
CA ILE A 178 30.48 1.06 -18.86
C ILE A 178 30.45 1.93 -20.12
N SER A 179 29.85 1.43 -21.19
CA SER A 179 29.65 2.18 -22.43
C SER A 179 28.63 3.31 -22.25
N GLU A 180 28.71 4.35 -23.09
CA GLU A 180 27.74 5.46 -23.15
C GLU A 180 26.41 5.05 -23.77
N GLU A 181 26.14 3.76 -23.99
CA GLU A 181 24.86 3.28 -24.49
C GLU A 181 23.71 3.59 -23.52
N PRO A 182 22.45 3.66 -24.03
CA PRO A 182 21.32 4.03 -23.19
C PRO A 182 21.24 3.17 -21.94
N THR A 183 21.43 3.81 -20.78
CA THR A 183 21.34 3.17 -19.46
C THR A 183 19.91 2.77 -19.06
N GLU A 184 18.93 3.03 -19.94
CA GLU A 184 17.52 2.69 -19.77
C GLU A 184 17.28 1.18 -19.52
N ASN A 185 18.19 0.33 -20.00
CA ASN A 185 18.13 -1.13 -19.79
C ASN A 185 19.01 -1.63 -18.64
N ALA A 186 19.57 -0.71 -17.83
CA ALA A 186 20.39 -1.10 -16.69
C ALA A 186 19.56 -1.89 -15.66
N ARG A 187 20.10 -3.04 -15.24
CA ARG A 187 19.49 -3.87 -14.19
C ARG A 187 20.33 -3.77 -12.93
N PHE A 188 19.64 -3.82 -11.80
CA PHE A 188 20.24 -3.79 -10.48
C PHE A 188 19.85 -5.06 -9.72
N GLY A 189 20.83 -5.78 -9.18
CA GLY A 189 20.60 -7.02 -8.45
C GLY A 189 21.87 -7.49 -7.74
N ASP A 190 21.71 -8.10 -6.58
CA ASP A 190 22.78 -8.64 -5.75
C ASP A 190 23.93 -7.64 -5.46
N GLY A 191 23.59 -6.34 -5.30
CA GLY A 191 24.55 -5.28 -5.06
C GLY A 191 25.41 -4.93 -6.27
N ARG A 192 24.92 -5.20 -7.46
CA ARG A 192 25.58 -4.96 -8.75
C ARG A 192 24.67 -4.18 -9.68
N MET A 193 25.27 -3.42 -10.57
CA MET A 193 24.60 -2.91 -11.76
C MET A 193 25.09 -3.70 -12.99
N ILE A 194 24.18 -3.94 -13.93
CA ILE A 194 24.40 -4.71 -15.15
C ILE A 194 23.94 -3.85 -16.33
N VAL A 195 24.86 -3.51 -17.20
CA VAL A 195 24.63 -2.71 -18.43
C VAL A 195 25.21 -3.50 -19.61
N GLY A 196 24.35 -3.98 -20.50
CA GLY A 196 24.76 -4.90 -21.55
C GLY A 196 25.43 -6.15 -20.97
N ASP A 197 26.68 -6.43 -21.40
CA ASP A 197 27.48 -7.56 -20.90
C ASP A 197 28.36 -7.19 -19.69
N THR A 198 28.35 -5.91 -19.27
CA THR A 198 29.18 -5.43 -18.15
C THR A 198 28.41 -5.58 -16.84
N SER A 199 29.04 -6.23 -15.85
CA SER A 199 28.53 -6.33 -14.48
C SER A 199 29.52 -5.74 -13.50
N LEU A 200 29.12 -4.71 -12.75
CA LEU A 200 29.97 -3.98 -11.82
C LEU A 200 29.28 -3.90 -10.44
N SER A 201 29.96 -4.35 -9.39
CA SER A 201 29.41 -4.21 -8.04
C SER A 201 29.56 -2.78 -7.53
N PHE A 202 28.65 -2.37 -6.62
CA PHE A 202 28.71 -1.05 -5.99
C PHE A 202 30.03 -0.86 -5.23
N THR A 203 30.52 -1.90 -4.57
CA THR A 203 31.80 -1.88 -3.86
C THR A 203 32.97 -1.67 -4.79
N GLU A 204 33.02 -2.37 -5.93
CA GLU A 204 34.07 -2.17 -6.95
C GLU A 204 34.08 -0.75 -7.50
N LEU A 205 32.88 -0.19 -7.76
CA LEU A 205 32.76 1.19 -8.27
C LEU A 205 33.30 2.21 -7.25
N LEU A 206 32.81 2.15 -5.99
CA LEU A 206 33.24 3.09 -4.97
C LEU A 206 34.73 2.97 -4.66
N HIS A 207 35.28 1.76 -4.65
CA HIS A 207 36.76 1.58 -4.51
C HIS A 207 37.57 2.19 -5.67
N LYS A 208 37.10 2.06 -6.90
CA LYS A 208 37.76 2.62 -8.08
C LYS A 208 37.73 4.15 -8.09
N THR A 209 36.69 4.76 -7.58
CA THR A 209 36.54 6.21 -7.48
C THR A 209 37.22 6.79 -6.23
N GLY A 210 37.59 5.94 -5.27
CA GLY A 210 38.13 6.36 -3.98
C GLY A 210 37.07 6.97 -3.03
N GLU A 211 35.81 6.82 -3.34
CA GLU A 211 34.73 7.34 -2.54
C GLU A 211 34.42 6.41 -1.36
N ALA A 212 34.40 6.97 -0.15
CA ALA A 212 34.03 6.21 1.04
C ALA A 212 32.53 5.88 1.07
N TYR A 213 31.69 6.74 0.49
CA TYR A 213 30.24 6.60 0.35
C TYR A 213 29.68 7.54 -0.72
N LEU A 214 28.46 7.25 -1.17
CA LEU A 214 27.63 8.16 -1.96
C LEU A 214 26.34 8.45 -1.21
N GLU A 215 25.81 9.66 -1.37
CA GLU A 215 24.51 10.06 -0.81
C GLU A 215 23.56 10.50 -1.90
N ALA A 216 22.27 10.28 -1.66
CA ALA A 216 21.17 10.83 -2.43
C ALA A 216 20.02 11.21 -1.50
N ASP A 217 19.36 12.30 -1.83
CA ASP A 217 18.11 12.73 -1.21
C ASP A 217 16.95 12.41 -2.16
N GLY A 218 15.82 11.97 -1.60
CA GLY A 218 14.58 11.77 -2.33
C GLY A 218 13.44 12.48 -1.64
N GLU A 219 12.44 12.82 -2.43
CA GLU A 219 11.26 13.53 -1.96
C GLU A 219 10.00 13.11 -2.74
N VAL A 220 8.86 13.29 -2.11
CA VAL A 220 7.56 13.15 -2.74
C VAL A 220 6.64 14.26 -2.27
N GLU A 221 5.85 14.77 -3.19
CA GLU A 221 4.76 15.72 -2.95
C GLU A 221 3.49 15.17 -3.60
N PRO A 222 2.30 15.48 -3.05
CA PRO A 222 1.05 15.20 -3.74
C PRO A 222 1.04 15.84 -5.13
N GLY A 223 0.66 15.07 -6.15
CA GLY A 223 0.50 15.60 -7.50
C GLY A 223 -0.87 16.22 -7.74
N ASP A 224 -1.11 16.73 -8.95
CA ASP A 224 -2.35 17.39 -9.37
C ASP A 224 -3.59 16.50 -9.20
N ASP A 225 -3.45 15.19 -9.28
CA ASP A 225 -4.54 14.22 -9.05
C ASP A 225 -5.09 14.29 -7.63
N HIS A 226 -4.29 14.71 -6.65
CA HIS A 226 -4.75 14.91 -5.27
C HIS A 226 -5.78 16.03 -5.17
N ASP A 227 -5.62 17.09 -5.96
CA ASP A 227 -6.51 18.24 -5.97
C ASP A 227 -7.73 18.05 -6.88
N ASN A 228 -7.63 17.16 -7.86
CA ASN A 228 -8.65 16.95 -8.87
C ASN A 228 -9.59 15.78 -8.58
N TYR A 229 -9.16 14.79 -7.79
CA TYR A 229 -9.90 13.56 -7.54
C TYR A 229 -9.93 13.20 -6.05
N SER A 230 -11.05 12.62 -5.65
CA SER A 230 -11.16 11.93 -4.36
C SER A 230 -10.62 10.50 -4.52
N GLN A 231 -9.50 10.22 -3.87
CA GLN A 231 -8.74 8.97 -4.02
C GLN A 231 -9.02 8.03 -2.86
N HIS A 232 -9.53 6.83 -3.15
CA HIS A 232 -9.92 5.87 -2.14
C HIS A 232 -9.56 4.43 -2.52
N SER A 233 -9.40 3.61 -1.50
CA SER A 233 -9.49 2.15 -1.61
C SER A 233 -10.87 1.70 -1.15
N TYR A 234 -11.35 0.60 -1.72
CA TYR A 234 -12.71 0.09 -1.49
C TYR A 234 -12.68 -1.36 -1.04
N GLY A 235 -13.73 -1.77 -0.35
CA GLY A 235 -13.90 -3.17 -0.02
C GLY A 235 -15.33 -3.51 0.36
N ALA A 236 -15.68 -4.77 0.16
CA ALA A 236 -16.89 -5.38 0.63
C ALA A 236 -16.57 -6.63 1.44
N GLN A 237 -17.23 -6.80 2.57
CA GLN A 237 -17.05 -7.94 3.46
C GLN A 237 -18.37 -8.62 3.68
N PHE A 238 -18.35 -9.95 3.66
CA PHE A 238 -19.51 -10.80 3.87
C PHE A 238 -19.21 -11.78 4.99
N ALA A 239 -20.18 -12.00 5.85
CA ALA A 239 -20.07 -12.93 6.96
C ALA A 239 -21.30 -13.83 7.05
N GLU A 240 -21.07 -15.11 7.37
CA GLU A 240 -22.09 -16.04 7.83
C GLU A 240 -21.81 -16.37 9.29
N VAL A 241 -22.79 -16.16 10.15
CA VAL A 241 -22.71 -16.47 11.58
C VAL A 241 -23.81 -17.45 11.97
N HIS A 242 -23.47 -18.35 12.88
CA HIS A 242 -24.42 -19.24 13.53
C HIS A 242 -24.56 -18.86 14.98
N VAL A 243 -25.79 -18.73 15.44
CA VAL A 243 -26.13 -18.41 16.84
C VAL A 243 -26.92 -19.57 17.42
N ASP A 244 -26.41 -20.18 18.46
CA ASP A 244 -27.13 -21.21 19.21
C ASP A 244 -28.25 -20.53 20.02
N ARG A 245 -29.52 -20.91 19.75
CA ARG A 245 -30.68 -20.25 20.35
C ARG A 245 -30.79 -20.49 21.85
N ASP A 246 -30.20 -21.58 22.36
CA ASP A 246 -30.35 -21.97 23.74
C ASP A 246 -29.25 -21.33 24.62
N THR A 247 -28.04 -21.21 24.08
CA THR A 247 -26.87 -20.68 24.80
C THR A 247 -26.48 -19.25 24.39
N GLY A 248 -26.95 -18.77 23.23
CA GLY A 248 -26.52 -17.48 22.66
C GLY A 248 -25.09 -17.50 22.11
N GLU A 249 -24.43 -18.66 22.04
CA GLU A 249 -23.08 -18.77 21.49
C GLU A 249 -23.09 -18.38 20.01
N VAL A 250 -22.18 -17.47 19.63
CA VAL A 250 -22.02 -16.99 18.24
C VAL A 250 -20.76 -17.61 17.65
N ARG A 251 -20.88 -18.21 16.47
CA ARG A 251 -19.76 -18.76 15.69
C ARG A 251 -19.76 -18.19 14.29
N VAL A 252 -18.62 -17.62 13.88
CA VAL A 252 -18.39 -17.24 12.49
C VAL A 252 -18.08 -18.50 11.69
N GLN A 253 -18.89 -18.75 10.65
CA GLN A 253 -18.75 -19.91 9.77
C GLN A 253 -17.95 -19.59 8.52
N ARG A 254 -18.21 -18.43 7.91
CA ARG A 254 -17.53 -17.98 6.70
C ARG A 254 -17.32 -16.47 6.77
N LEU A 255 -16.17 -16.04 6.25
CA LEU A 255 -15.86 -14.66 5.93
C LEU A 255 -15.36 -14.59 4.48
N LEU A 256 -15.79 -13.58 3.76
CA LEU A 256 -15.29 -13.25 2.44
C LEU A 256 -15.02 -11.75 2.38
N GLY A 257 -13.84 -11.35 1.90
CA GLY A 257 -13.50 -9.98 1.58
C GLY A 257 -13.16 -9.84 0.10
N VAL A 258 -13.68 -8.79 -0.53
CA VAL A 258 -13.31 -8.36 -1.89
C VAL A 258 -12.85 -6.92 -1.80
N PHE A 259 -11.64 -6.64 -2.28
CA PHE A 259 -10.99 -5.34 -2.11
C PHE A 259 -10.46 -4.80 -3.43
N SER A 260 -10.57 -3.49 -3.61
CA SER A 260 -9.87 -2.70 -4.62
C SER A 260 -9.00 -1.67 -3.91
N ALA A 261 -7.68 -1.86 -4.02
CA ALA A 261 -6.69 -1.01 -3.37
C ALA A 261 -5.91 -0.12 -4.36
N GLY A 262 -6.36 -0.06 -5.59
CA GLY A 262 -5.66 0.60 -6.69
C GLY A 262 -4.53 -0.27 -7.26
N ARG A 263 -3.77 0.29 -8.19
CA ARG A 263 -2.59 -0.31 -8.82
C ARG A 263 -1.38 0.59 -8.65
#